data_ddb05430a327c202199de577826d9c88
#
_entry.id   ddb05430a327c202199de577826d9c88
#
_cell.length_a   1.000
_cell.length_b   1.000
_cell.length_c   1.000
_cell.angle_alpha   90.00
_cell.angle_beta   90.00
_cell.angle_gamma   90.00
#
_symmetry.space_group_name_H-M   'P 1'
#
loop_
_entity.id
_entity.type
_entity.pdbx_description
1 polymer ?
#
loop_
_entity_poly.entity_id
_entity_poly.type
_entity_poly.pdbx_seq_one_letter_code
_entity_poly.pdbx_strand_id
1 'polypeptide(L)'
;MTHRITISGGDQLGLVARLAEVFRQYDANIVRLEARKLSDQEGSLYVTRFAVFIPQQRESLCLATVSNTAGALGLSCEVEESRL
;
A
#
# COMPACT_ATOMS: atom_id res chain seq x y z
N MET A 1 -0.54 4.04 -14.23
CA MET A 1 -1.00 3.40 -12.99
C MET A 1 -2.51 3.39 -12.91
N THR A 2 -3.06 2.43 -12.23
CA THR A 2 -4.51 2.35 -12.02
C THR A 2 -4.90 2.82 -10.63
N HIS A 3 -4.03 2.62 -9.65
CA HIS A 3 -4.33 2.91 -8.25
C HIS A 3 -3.13 3.52 -7.55
N ARG A 4 -3.44 4.37 -6.59
CA ARG A 4 -2.48 4.87 -5.62
C ARG A 4 -2.90 4.40 -4.25
N ILE A 5 -2.00 3.75 -3.54
CA ILE A 5 -2.28 3.19 -2.22
C ILE A 5 -1.35 3.85 -1.22
N THR A 6 -1.92 4.45 -0.19
CA THR A 6 -1.17 5.14 0.85
C THR A 6 -1.38 4.39 2.16
N ILE A 7 -0.29 3.96 2.78
CA ILE A 7 -0.33 3.25 4.05
C ILE A 7 0.43 4.06 5.08
N SER A 8 -0.21 4.33 6.20
CA SER A 8 0.37 5.15 7.25
C SER A 8 0.18 4.50 8.61
N GLY A 9 1.07 4.83 9.52
CA GLY A 9 1.04 4.32 10.88
C GLY A 9 2.41 4.36 11.52
N GLY A 10 2.57 3.60 12.60
CA GLY A 10 3.83 3.51 13.32
C GLY A 10 4.87 2.71 12.55
N ASP A 11 5.37 1.66 13.16
CA ASP A 11 6.39 0.83 12.54
C ASP A 11 5.83 0.07 11.33
N GLN A 12 6.47 0.20 10.18
CA GLN A 12 6.08 -0.47 8.94
C GLN A 12 7.12 -1.50 8.49
N LEU A 13 7.84 -2.08 9.44
CA LEU A 13 8.87 -3.07 9.14
C LEU A 13 8.26 -4.24 8.35
N GLY A 14 8.87 -4.55 7.22
CA GLY A 14 8.42 -5.65 6.37
C GLY A 14 7.19 -5.34 5.51
N LEU A 15 6.62 -4.14 5.63
CA LEU A 15 5.43 -3.77 4.87
C LEU A 15 5.64 -3.87 3.36
N VAL A 16 6.73 -3.28 2.87
CA VAL A 16 7.01 -3.25 1.43
C VAL A 16 7.15 -4.68 0.89
N ALA A 17 7.85 -5.53 1.61
CA ALA A 17 8.02 -6.93 1.19
C ALA A 17 6.68 -7.67 1.15
N ARG A 18 5.83 -7.47 2.15
CA ARG A 18 4.52 -8.11 2.20
C ARG A 18 3.61 -7.64 1.09
N LEU A 19 3.56 -6.34 0.84
CA LEU A 19 2.71 -5.81 -0.21
C LEU A 19 3.24 -6.14 -1.60
N ALA A 20 4.55 -6.18 -1.79
CA ALA A 20 5.13 -6.63 -3.05
C ALA A 20 4.69 -8.06 -3.36
N GLU A 21 4.64 -8.91 -2.34
CA GLU A 21 4.16 -10.29 -2.48
C GLU A 21 2.68 -10.33 -2.88
N VAL A 22 1.85 -9.51 -2.22
CA VAL A 22 0.42 -9.41 -2.54
C VAL A 22 0.23 -8.96 -3.98
N PHE A 23 0.90 -7.90 -4.39
CA PHE A 23 0.76 -7.39 -5.76
C PHE A 23 1.19 -8.45 -6.78
N ARG A 24 2.28 -9.16 -6.52
CA ARG A 24 2.71 -10.23 -7.42
C ARG A 24 1.66 -11.34 -7.52
N GLN A 25 1.04 -11.69 -6.41
CA GLN A 25 0.01 -12.73 -6.36
C GLN A 25 -1.18 -12.41 -7.27
N TYR A 26 -1.50 -11.12 -7.41
CA TYR A 26 -2.63 -10.68 -8.22
C TYR A 26 -2.21 -10.07 -9.55
N ASP A 27 -0.98 -10.34 -10.00
CA ASP A 27 -0.44 -9.85 -11.27
C ASP A 27 -0.41 -8.32 -11.36
N ALA A 28 -0.37 -7.66 -10.22
CA ALA A 28 -0.24 -6.22 -10.17
C ALA A 28 1.23 -5.82 -10.24
N ASN A 29 1.47 -4.63 -10.74
CA ASN A 29 2.82 -4.12 -10.94
C ASN A 29 3.00 -2.80 -10.19
N ILE A 30 4.04 -2.72 -9.36
CA ILE A 30 4.40 -1.48 -8.67
C ILE A 30 5.18 -0.62 -9.65
N VAL A 31 4.63 0.54 -10.02
CA VAL A 31 5.30 1.47 -10.94
C VAL A 31 6.10 2.51 -10.18
N ARG A 32 5.70 2.79 -8.94
CA ARG A 32 6.42 3.76 -8.11
C ARG A 32 6.21 3.45 -6.64
N LEU A 33 7.25 3.66 -5.85
CA LEU A 33 7.21 3.45 -4.42
C LEU A 33 7.90 4.62 -3.74
N GLU A 34 7.22 5.23 -2.79
CA GLU A 34 7.79 6.28 -1.96
C GLU A 34 7.54 5.95 -0.50
N ALA A 35 8.55 6.08 0.33
CA ALA A 35 8.44 5.89 1.76
C ALA A 35 8.99 7.12 2.46
N ARG A 36 8.26 7.61 3.47
CA ARG A 36 8.64 8.80 4.20
C ARG A 36 8.40 8.60 5.68
N LYS A 37 9.36 9.03 6.48
CA LYS A 37 9.23 9.07 7.92
C LYS A 37 8.94 10.51 8.34
N LEU A 38 7.82 10.70 9.04
CA LEU A 38 7.46 11.98 9.63
C LEU A 38 7.64 11.86 11.13
N SER A 39 8.44 12.73 11.71
CA SER A 39 8.70 12.73 13.15
C SER A 39 8.04 13.94 13.78
N ASP A 40 7.37 13.73 14.90
CA ASP A 40 6.80 14.80 15.70
C ASP A 40 7.15 14.59 17.18
N GLN A 41 6.57 15.43 18.05
CA GLN A 41 6.85 15.37 19.48
C GLN A 41 6.28 14.11 20.15
N GLU A 42 5.31 13.46 19.52
CA GLU A 42 4.62 12.29 20.08
C GLU A 42 5.13 10.98 19.54
N GLY A 43 6.07 11.00 18.59
CA GLY A 43 6.63 9.80 18.02
C GLY A 43 6.89 9.92 16.54
N SER A 44 6.96 8.77 15.86
CA SER A 44 7.24 8.69 14.44
C SER A 44 6.04 8.14 13.69
N LEU A 45 5.72 8.80 12.58
CA LEU A 45 4.72 8.34 11.64
C LEU A 45 5.42 7.99 10.33
N TYR A 46 5.14 6.80 9.82
CA TYR A 46 5.67 6.36 8.53
C TYR A 46 4.54 6.39 7.51
N VAL A 47 4.83 6.92 6.34
CA VAL A 47 3.88 6.96 5.22
C VAL A 47 4.54 6.32 4.01
N THR A 48 3.91 5.29 3.48
CA THR A 48 4.38 4.60 2.29
C THR A 48 3.32 4.70 1.21
N ARG A 49 3.73 5.15 0.02
CA ARG A 49 2.84 5.32 -1.12
C ARG A 49 3.26 4.41 -2.25
N PHE A 50 2.30 3.64 -2.74
CA PHE A 50 2.49 2.76 -3.87
C PHE A 50 1.67 3.29 -5.04
N ALA A 51 2.31 3.47 -6.19
CA ALA A 51 1.58 3.65 -7.44
C ALA A 51 1.65 2.31 -8.16
N VAL A 52 0.49 1.72 -8.43
CA VAL A 52 0.43 0.36 -8.94
C VAL A 52 -0.49 0.29 -10.15
N PHE A 53 -0.22 -0.69 -10.99
CA PHE A 53 -1.11 -1.10 -12.06
C PHE A 53 -1.73 -2.43 -11.67
N ILE A 54 -3.05 -2.44 -11.46
CA ILE A 54 -3.77 -3.65 -11.06
C ILE A 54 -4.68 -4.07 -12.20
N PRO A 55 -4.56 -5.31 -12.70
CA PRO A 55 -5.49 -5.79 -13.72
C PRO A 55 -6.93 -5.73 -13.22
N GLN A 56 -7.83 -5.27 -14.07
CA GLN A 56 -9.21 -5.05 -13.70
C GLN A 56 -9.86 -6.30 -13.13
N GLN A 57 -9.54 -7.45 -13.66
CA GLN A 57 -10.11 -8.73 -13.23
C GLN A 57 -9.66 -9.15 -11.83
N ARG A 58 -8.56 -8.56 -11.34
CA ARG A 58 -7.99 -8.87 -10.03
C ARG A 58 -8.19 -7.75 -9.02
N GLU A 59 -8.80 -6.65 -9.44
CA GLU A 59 -8.88 -5.42 -8.64
C GLU A 59 -9.50 -5.64 -7.27
N SER A 60 -10.69 -6.19 -7.21
CA SER A 60 -11.40 -6.36 -5.95
C SER A 60 -10.64 -7.21 -4.94
N LEU A 61 -10.11 -8.34 -5.38
CA LEU A 61 -9.38 -9.25 -4.51
C LEU A 61 -8.05 -8.65 -4.09
N CYS A 62 -7.35 -7.99 -5.00
CA CYS A 62 -6.09 -7.35 -4.70
C CYS A 62 -6.27 -6.26 -3.65
N LEU A 63 -7.22 -5.36 -3.84
CA LEU A 63 -7.45 -4.26 -2.90
C LEU A 63 -7.93 -4.76 -1.55
N ALA A 64 -8.79 -5.78 -1.52
CA ALA A 64 -9.22 -6.38 -0.26
C ALA A 64 -8.04 -6.99 0.50
N THR A 65 -7.15 -7.68 -0.19
CA THR A 65 -5.98 -8.29 0.42
C THR A 65 -5.01 -7.25 0.94
N VAL A 66 -4.78 -6.18 0.18
CA VAL A 66 -3.93 -5.06 0.62
C VAL A 66 -4.51 -4.44 1.89
N SER A 67 -5.79 -4.16 1.90
CA SER A 67 -6.47 -3.56 3.04
C SER A 67 -6.39 -4.46 4.28
N ASN A 68 -6.62 -5.76 4.11
CA ASN A 68 -6.53 -6.73 5.20
C ASN A 68 -5.10 -6.84 5.72
N THR A 69 -4.11 -6.82 4.84
CA THR A 69 -2.70 -6.89 5.24
C THR A 69 -2.32 -5.67 6.07
N ALA A 70 -2.70 -4.47 5.63
CA ALA A 70 -2.43 -3.25 6.38
C ALA A 70 -3.14 -3.29 7.74
N GLY A 71 -4.41 -3.71 7.77
CA GLY A 71 -5.17 -3.80 9.00
C GLY A 71 -4.58 -4.78 10.00
N ALA A 72 -4.07 -5.92 9.52
CA ALA A 72 -3.42 -6.91 10.36
C ALA A 72 -2.13 -6.37 10.99
N LEU A 73 -1.50 -5.39 10.36
CA LEU A 73 -0.31 -4.73 10.87
C LEU A 73 -0.64 -3.50 11.71
N GLY A 74 -1.92 -3.20 11.91
CA GLY A 74 -2.35 -2.03 12.67
C GLY A 74 -2.16 -0.71 11.93
N LEU A 75 -2.12 -0.74 10.61
CA LEU A 75 -1.85 0.43 9.79
C LEU A 75 -3.11 0.91 9.08
N SER A 76 -3.14 2.20 8.76
CA SER A 76 -4.21 2.80 7.96
C SER A 76 -3.92 2.65 6.49
N CYS A 77 -4.94 2.38 5.69
CA CYS A 77 -4.80 2.18 4.26
C CYS A 77 -5.81 3.04 3.53
N GLU A 78 -5.34 3.85 2.59
CA GLU A 78 -6.18 4.65 1.71
C GLU A 78 -5.90 4.27 0.27
N VAL A 79 -6.95 4.07 -0.50
CA VAL A 79 -6.84 3.70 -1.91
C VAL A 79 -7.50 4.76 -2.76
N GLU A 80 -6.77 5.24 -3.75
CA GLU A 80 -7.30 6.14 -4.77
C GLU A 80 -7.25 5.45 -6.11
N GLU A 81 -8.34 5.48 -6.83
CA GLU A 81 -8.37 5.00 -8.19
C GLU A 81 -7.99 6.13 -9.14
N SER A 82 -7.04 5.88 -10.01
CA SER A 82 -6.60 6.85 -11.01
C SER A 82 -7.32 6.56 -12.32
N ARG A 83 -8.05 7.54 -12.80
CA ARG A 83 -8.76 7.45 -14.07
C ARG A 83 -8.15 8.42 -15.05
N LEU A 84 -7.26 7.91 -15.84
CA LEU A 84 -6.68 8.70 -16.94
C LEU A 84 -7.08 8.10 -18.26
#